data_4935bde54363c959a67fe626d767bade
#
_entry.id   4935bde54363c959a67fe626d767bade
#
_cell.length_a   1.000
_cell.length_b   1.000
_cell.length_c   1.000
_cell.angle_alpha   90.00
_cell.angle_beta   90.00
_cell.angle_gamma   90.00
#
_symmetry.space_group_name_H-M   'P 1'
#
loop_
_entity.id
_entity.type
_entity.pdbx_description
1 polymer ?
#
loop_
_entity_poly.entity_id
_entity_poly.type
_entity_poly.pdbx_seq_one_letter_code
_entity_poly.pdbx_strand_id
1 'polypeptide(L)'
;MRVLILGADGMIGHKMAQAFDKNDFDLFLNSRSDSSFIKKIFPNATVYDFNLLNQNIEQVLRKCSPDYIVNAAGITIRRGAANNSDTRNINSVLPHKIDSWCNENRKKQILFSTDCVFSGGKGDYHDLEIPNARDSYGSSKGEGEINSKDTLTIRSSMIGREIRNKTELLEWVISNKNLKINGFDRAIYSGVTTLWMSNILVEIIKIHPELNGIYNISSKSISKFDLINKINYYFKLNIDIVKDTSYSSNKSLNSSR
;
A
#
# COMPACT_ATOMS: atom_id res chain seq x y z
N MET A 1 0.18 13.64 -18.40
CA MET A 1 -0.37 12.30 -18.11
C MET A 1 -1.27 12.40 -16.89
N ARG A 2 -2.49 11.87 -16.98
CA ARG A 2 -3.54 11.98 -15.95
C ARG A 2 -3.47 10.76 -15.02
N VAL A 3 -3.36 10.99 -13.73
CA VAL A 3 -3.26 9.93 -12.72
C VAL A 3 -4.31 10.11 -11.64
N LEU A 4 -5.15 9.11 -11.44
CA LEU A 4 -6.08 9.05 -10.30
C LEU A 4 -5.45 8.21 -9.18
N ILE A 5 -5.35 8.78 -7.99
CA ILE A 5 -4.89 8.06 -6.79
C ILE A 5 -6.09 7.82 -5.88
N LEU A 6 -6.45 6.56 -5.67
CA LEU A 6 -7.46 6.14 -4.70
C LEU A 6 -6.81 5.95 -3.33
N GLY A 7 -7.42 6.52 -2.30
CA GLY A 7 -6.86 6.51 -0.95
C GLY A 7 -5.68 7.48 -0.77
N ALA A 8 -5.75 8.67 -1.39
CA ALA A 8 -4.69 9.67 -1.36
C ALA A 8 -4.35 10.22 0.04
N ASP A 9 -5.21 10.05 1.02
CA ASP A 9 -4.98 10.42 2.43
C ASP A 9 -4.37 9.29 3.28
N GLY A 10 -4.13 8.10 2.69
CA GLY A 10 -3.47 6.96 3.33
C GLY A 10 -1.95 7.07 3.34
N MET A 11 -1.28 6.16 4.09
CA MET A 11 0.18 6.08 4.21
C MET A 11 0.88 5.98 2.84
N ILE A 12 0.36 5.18 1.93
CA ILE A 12 0.91 4.98 0.59
C ILE A 12 0.48 6.13 -0.33
N GLY A 13 -0.83 6.39 -0.42
CA GLY A 13 -1.41 7.30 -1.40
C GLY A 13 -0.88 8.72 -1.34
N HIS A 14 -0.66 9.28 -0.13
CA HIS A 14 -0.12 10.63 -0.03
C HIS A 14 1.34 10.74 -0.50
N LYS A 15 2.14 9.69 -0.33
CA LYS A 15 3.52 9.66 -0.85
C LYS A 15 3.55 9.52 -2.36
N MET A 16 2.64 8.72 -2.93
CA MET A 16 2.45 8.66 -4.38
C MET A 16 2.05 10.03 -4.92
N ALA A 17 1.06 10.69 -4.30
CA ALA A 17 0.64 12.02 -4.69
C ALA A 17 1.79 13.04 -4.67
N GLN A 18 2.63 13.03 -3.61
CA GLN A 18 3.80 13.90 -3.52
C GLN A 18 4.84 13.65 -4.63
N ALA A 19 5.08 12.40 -4.99
CA ALA A 19 6.03 12.06 -6.03
C ALA A 19 5.49 12.44 -7.42
N PHE A 20 4.22 12.19 -7.69
CA PHE A 20 3.60 12.53 -8.97
C PHE A 20 3.46 14.06 -9.16
N ASP A 21 3.08 14.79 -8.11
CA ASP A 21 2.99 16.26 -8.13
C ASP A 21 4.34 16.90 -8.51
N LYS A 22 5.45 16.42 -7.94
CA LYS A 22 6.81 16.87 -8.26
C LYS A 22 7.28 16.51 -9.67
N ASN A 23 6.56 15.64 -10.36
CA ASN A 23 6.90 15.13 -11.69
C ASN A 23 5.91 15.55 -12.77
N ASP A 24 5.13 16.63 -12.53
CA ASP A 24 4.22 17.27 -13.46
C ASP A 24 3.11 16.36 -14.02
N PHE A 25 2.60 15.45 -13.20
CA PHE A 25 1.40 14.69 -13.55
C PHE A 25 0.14 15.51 -13.25
N ASP A 26 -0.86 15.37 -14.10
CA ASP A 26 -2.21 15.91 -13.85
C ASP A 26 -2.93 15.02 -12.85
N LEU A 27 -3.03 15.48 -11.59
CA LEU A 27 -3.42 14.66 -10.47
C LEU A 27 -4.91 14.76 -10.13
N PHE A 28 -5.52 13.60 -10.01
CA PHE A 28 -6.84 13.39 -9.44
C PHE A 28 -6.69 12.56 -8.16
N LEU A 29 -7.15 13.09 -7.04
CA LEU A 29 -6.97 12.47 -5.72
C LEU A 29 -8.32 12.12 -5.10
N ASN A 30 -8.47 10.88 -4.63
CA ASN A 30 -9.62 10.50 -3.83
C ASN A 30 -9.27 10.55 -2.34
N SER A 31 -10.07 11.26 -1.57
CA SER A 31 -10.10 11.20 -0.11
C SER A 31 -11.44 10.66 0.36
N ARG A 32 -11.45 9.83 1.41
CA ARG A 32 -12.68 9.22 1.95
C ARG A 32 -13.56 10.21 2.70
N SER A 33 -12.95 11.23 3.32
CA SER A 33 -13.63 12.22 4.17
C SER A 33 -12.80 13.48 4.24
N ASP A 34 -13.45 14.62 4.42
CA ASP A 34 -12.83 15.95 4.56
C ASP A 34 -11.56 16.14 3.71
N SER A 35 -11.77 16.45 2.46
CA SER A 35 -10.70 16.66 1.49
C SER A 35 -9.95 17.99 1.69
N SER A 36 -10.39 18.86 2.59
CA SER A 36 -9.82 20.21 2.80
C SER A 36 -8.33 20.15 3.11
N PHE A 37 -7.91 19.16 3.92
CA PHE A 37 -6.52 18.95 4.26
C PHE A 37 -5.68 18.51 3.05
N ILE A 38 -6.21 17.61 2.22
CA ILE A 38 -5.53 17.14 1.00
C ILE A 38 -5.41 18.30 -0.02
N LYS A 39 -6.45 19.12 -0.18
CA LYS A 39 -6.42 20.30 -1.05
C LYS A 39 -5.36 21.32 -0.63
N LYS A 40 -5.11 21.46 0.68
CA LYS A 40 -4.03 22.34 1.16
C LYS A 40 -2.63 21.82 0.82
N ILE A 41 -2.44 20.49 0.85
CA ILE A 41 -1.15 19.88 0.51
C ILE A 41 -0.92 19.87 -1.00
N PHE A 42 -1.97 19.65 -1.78
CA PHE A 42 -1.94 19.53 -3.25
C PHE A 42 -2.90 20.54 -3.90
N PRO A 43 -2.55 21.83 -3.89
CA PRO A 43 -3.46 22.88 -4.35
C PRO A 43 -3.79 22.81 -5.85
N ASN A 44 -2.92 22.20 -6.65
CA ASN A 44 -3.09 22.03 -8.09
C ASN A 44 -3.83 20.74 -8.48
N ALA A 45 -4.04 19.82 -7.54
CA ALA A 45 -4.72 18.57 -7.83
C ALA A 45 -6.25 18.72 -7.79
N THR A 46 -6.94 17.98 -8.65
CA THR A 46 -8.40 17.82 -8.54
C THR A 46 -8.72 16.80 -7.46
N VAL A 47 -9.37 17.22 -6.38
CA VAL A 47 -9.69 16.33 -5.25
C VAL A 47 -11.16 15.96 -5.25
N TYR A 48 -11.43 14.67 -5.25
CA TYR A 48 -12.75 14.05 -5.11
C TYR A 48 -12.95 13.53 -3.68
N ASP A 49 -14.03 13.97 -3.05
CA ASP A 49 -14.40 13.57 -1.69
C ASP A 49 -15.54 12.56 -1.76
N PHE A 50 -15.22 11.29 -1.62
CA PHE A 50 -16.20 10.20 -1.60
C PHE A 50 -15.67 8.93 -0.95
N ASN A 51 -16.61 8.15 -0.38
CA ASN A 51 -16.31 6.84 0.15
C ASN A 51 -16.45 5.78 -0.97
N LEU A 52 -15.37 5.03 -1.21
CA LEU A 52 -15.30 3.97 -2.22
C LEU A 52 -16.33 2.84 -2.02
N LEU A 53 -16.85 2.66 -0.79
CA LEU A 53 -17.90 1.68 -0.51
C LEU A 53 -19.26 2.08 -1.09
N ASN A 54 -19.54 3.39 -1.15
CA ASN A 54 -20.86 3.93 -1.49
C ASN A 54 -20.92 4.57 -2.89
N GLN A 55 -19.74 4.73 -3.52
CA GLN A 55 -19.63 5.41 -4.81
C GLN A 55 -19.53 4.42 -5.98
N ASN A 56 -20.24 4.71 -7.05
CA ASN A 56 -19.98 4.04 -8.31
C ASN A 56 -18.64 4.53 -8.88
N ILE A 57 -17.60 3.69 -8.78
CA ILE A 57 -16.24 4.04 -9.21
C ILE A 57 -16.18 4.36 -10.71
N GLU A 58 -16.97 3.71 -11.55
CA GLU A 58 -16.97 3.94 -13.00
C GLU A 58 -17.38 5.38 -13.36
N GLN A 59 -18.35 5.95 -12.63
CA GLN A 59 -18.74 7.36 -12.85
C GLN A 59 -17.58 8.31 -12.59
N VAL A 60 -16.77 8.05 -11.57
CA VAL A 60 -15.58 8.83 -11.26
C VAL A 60 -14.53 8.64 -12.36
N LEU A 61 -14.27 7.39 -12.75
CA LEU A 61 -13.31 7.06 -13.80
C LEU A 61 -13.67 7.72 -15.15
N ARG A 62 -14.94 7.69 -15.53
CA ARG A 62 -15.42 8.39 -16.73
C ARG A 62 -15.23 9.90 -16.64
N LYS A 63 -15.49 10.50 -15.48
CA LYS A 63 -15.36 11.96 -15.27
C LYS A 63 -13.90 12.42 -15.31
N CYS A 64 -12.98 11.73 -14.64
CA CYS A 64 -11.56 12.11 -14.62
C CYS A 64 -10.77 11.56 -15.81
N SER A 65 -11.25 10.51 -16.48
CA SER A 65 -10.60 9.85 -17.62
C SER A 65 -9.08 9.68 -17.42
N PRO A 66 -8.62 8.98 -16.36
CA PRO A 66 -7.20 8.89 -16.05
C PRO A 66 -6.48 7.95 -17.04
N ASP A 67 -5.19 8.20 -17.27
CA ASP A 67 -4.32 7.28 -17.99
C ASP A 67 -3.88 6.13 -17.08
N TYR A 68 -3.64 6.45 -15.80
CA TYR A 68 -3.30 5.49 -14.75
C TYR A 68 -4.20 5.66 -13.52
N ILE A 69 -4.62 4.54 -12.95
CA ILE A 69 -5.29 4.48 -11.66
C ILE A 69 -4.33 3.83 -10.66
N VAL A 70 -3.84 4.59 -9.69
CA VAL A 70 -3.02 4.07 -8.58
C VAL A 70 -3.97 3.70 -7.44
N ASN A 71 -4.24 2.41 -7.29
CA ASN A 71 -5.11 1.90 -6.25
C ASN A 71 -4.33 1.65 -4.95
N ALA A 72 -4.21 2.71 -4.12
CA ALA A 72 -3.64 2.68 -2.78
C ALA A 72 -4.72 2.56 -1.68
N ALA A 73 -5.98 2.37 -2.06
CA ALA A 73 -7.05 2.12 -1.12
C ALA A 73 -6.96 0.70 -0.56
N GLY A 74 -7.22 0.55 0.72
CA GLY A 74 -7.22 -0.75 1.39
C GLY A 74 -7.73 -0.63 2.82
N ILE A 75 -8.38 -1.68 3.29
CA ILE A 75 -8.78 -1.84 4.70
C ILE A 75 -7.81 -2.83 5.32
N THR A 76 -6.99 -2.34 6.28
CA THR A 76 -6.01 -3.16 7.01
C THR A 76 -6.64 -3.80 8.24
N ILE A 77 -5.97 -4.80 8.84
CA ILE A 77 -6.42 -5.48 10.07
C ILE A 77 -6.74 -4.47 11.19
N ARG A 78 -5.94 -3.42 11.32
CA ARG A 78 -6.11 -2.39 12.36
C ARG A 78 -7.34 -1.50 12.14
N ARG A 79 -7.88 -1.47 10.92
CA ARG A 79 -8.99 -0.58 10.53
C ARG A 79 -10.29 -1.32 10.23
N GLY A 80 -10.25 -2.63 9.98
CA GLY A 80 -11.37 -3.36 9.40
C GLY A 80 -11.87 -4.57 10.17
N ALA A 81 -11.42 -4.78 11.41
CA ALA A 81 -11.78 -5.98 12.19
C ALA A 81 -13.29 -6.17 12.43
N ALA A 82 -14.12 -5.17 12.12
CA ALA A 82 -15.54 -5.19 12.42
C ALA A 82 -16.45 -5.58 11.23
N ASN A 83 -15.99 -5.47 9.97
CA ASN A 83 -16.86 -5.73 8.81
C ASN A 83 -16.12 -6.42 7.65
N ASN A 84 -16.26 -7.74 7.56
CA ASN A 84 -15.66 -8.54 6.50
C ASN A 84 -16.16 -8.17 5.10
N SER A 85 -17.40 -7.70 4.95
CA SER A 85 -17.97 -7.32 3.66
C SER A 85 -17.30 -6.06 3.10
N ASP A 86 -17.08 -5.04 3.92
CA ASP A 86 -16.38 -3.81 3.50
C ASP A 86 -14.93 -4.09 3.12
N THR A 87 -14.26 -4.95 3.92
CA THR A 87 -12.89 -5.38 3.64
C THR A 87 -12.80 -6.07 2.28
N ARG A 88 -13.71 -7.00 2.00
CA ARG A 88 -13.77 -7.68 0.71
C ARG A 88 -14.13 -6.74 -0.44
N ASN A 89 -15.08 -5.83 -0.23
CA ASN A 89 -15.47 -4.86 -1.26
C ASN A 89 -14.31 -3.97 -1.68
N ILE A 90 -13.51 -3.48 -0.74
CA ILE A 90 -12.37 -2.59 -1.04
C ILE A 90 -11.13 -3.38 -1.48
N ASN A 91 -10.79 -4.48 -0.80
CA ASN A 91 -9.54 -5.18 -1.04
C ASN A 91 -9.62 -6.16 -2.22
N SER A 92 -10.81 -6.70 -2.51
CA SER A 92 -11.00 -7.72 -3.56
C SER A 92 -11.85 -7.19 -4.72
N VAL A 93 -13.09 -6.76 -4.49
CA VAL A 93 -14.03 -6.45 -5.58
C VAL A 93 -13.65 -5.18 -6.34
N LEU A 94 -13.25 -4.12 -5.62
CA LEU A 94 -12.87 -2.85 -6.24
C LEU A 94 -11.71 -2.96 -7.24
N PRO A 95 -10.59 -3.65 -6.94
CA PRO A 95 -9.50 -3.85 -7.90
C PRO A 95 -9.97 -4.47 -9.22
N HIS A 96 -10.81 -5.50 -9.17
CA HIS A 96 -11.33 -6.16 -10.37
C HIS A 96 -12.26 -5.27 -11.20
N LYS A 97 -13.10 -4.45 -10.54
CA LYS A 97 -13.93 -3.45 -11.25
C LYS A 97 -13.06 -2.43 -11.99
N ILE A 98 -11.98 -1.98 -11.37
CA ILE A 98 -11.04 -1.04 -11.99
C ILE A 98 -10.32 -1.70 -13.17
N ASP A 99 -9.86 -2.94 -13.03
CA ASP A 99 -9.21 -3.68 -14.11
C ASP A 99 -10.12 -3.88 -15.32
N SER A 100 -11.38 -4.26 -15.09
CA SER A 100 -12.39 -4.37 -16.16
C SER A 100 -12.56 -3.06 -16.90
N TRP A 101 -12.69 -1.94 -16.17
CA TRP A 101 -12.78 -0.61 -16.76
C TRP A 101 -11.51 -0.23 -17.54
N CYS A 102 -10.33 -0.54 -17.00
CA CYS A 102 -9.05 -0.29 -17.69
C CYS A 102 -8.96 -1.03 -19.01
N ASN A 103 -9.38 -2.30 -19.03
CA ASN A 103 -9.40 -3.12 -20.26
C ASN A 103 -10.32 -2.50 -21.33
N GLU A 104 -11.54 -2.12 -20.95
CA GLU A 104 -12.51 -1.51 -21.86
C GLU A 104 -12.05 -0.16 -22.41
N ASN A 105 -11.31 0.61 -21.61
CA ASN A 105 -10.93 1.99 -21.94
C ASN A 105 -9.45 2.15 -22.34
N ARG A 106 -8.69 1.06 -22.45
CA ARG A 106 -7.25 1.05 -22.76
C ARG A 106 -6.44 1.91 -21.79
N LYS A 107 -6.71 1.75 -20.50
CA LYS A 107 -6.05 2.44 -19.39
C LYS A 107 -5.29 1.44 -18.53
N LYS A 108 -4.55 1.94 -17.55
CA LYS A 108 -3.70 1.10 -16.70
C LYS A 108 -4.07 1.24 -15.23
N GLN A 109 -4.01 0.13 -14.51
CA GLN A 109 -4.11 0.09 -13.06
C GLN A 109 -2.76 -0.27 -12.45
N ILE A 110 -2.36 0.42 -11.37
CA ILE A 110 -1.32 -0.01 -10.46
C ILE A 110 -1.99 -0.34 -9.14
N LEU A 111 -1.87 -1.60 -8.72
CA LEU A 111 -2.52 -2.16 -7.56
C LEU A 111 -1.48 -2.51 -6.50
N PHE A 112 -1.60 -1.96 -5.31
CA PHE A 112 -0.78 -2.38 -4.18
C PHE A 112 -1.40 -3.59 -3.48
N SER A 113 -0.68 -4.69 -3.53
CA SER A 113 -0.89 -5.87 -2.69
C SER A 113 0.10 -5.84 -1.50
N THR A 114 0.31 -6.97 -0.83
CA THR A 114 1.06 -7.05 0.42
C THR A 114 1.73 -8.43 0.57
N ASP A 115 2.80 -8.51 1.36
CA ASP A 115 3.38 -9.77 1.83
C ASP A 115 2.41 -10.57 2.72
N CYS A 116 1.39 -9.90 3.28
CA CYS A 116 0.38 -10.54 4.11
C CYS A 116 -0.56 -11.47 3.34
N VAL A 117 -0.50 -11.52 2.01
CA VAL A 117 -1.18 -12.56 1.21
C VAL A 117 -0.62 -13.96 1.49
N PHE A 118 0.55 -14.03 2.11
CA PHE A 118 1.20 -15.28 2.51
C PHE A 118 1.04 -15.56 4.01
N SER A 119 0.99 -16.85 4.35
CA SER A 119 0.84 -17.31 5.74
C SER A 119 2.03 -16.97 6.66
N GLY A 120 3.23 -16.80 6.08
CA GLY A 120 4.45 -16.53 6.83
C GLY A 120 5.15 -17.76 7.39
N GLY A 121 4.83 -18.95 6.89
CA GLY A 121 5.43 -20.20 7.36
C GLY A 121 6.83 -20.48 6.81
N LYS A 122 7.15 -20.01 5.59
CA LYS A 122 8.44 -20.31 4.96
C LYS A 122 9.34 -19.10 4.71
N GLY A 123 8.77 -17.95 4.35
CA GLY A 123 9.52 -16.79 3.86
C GLY A 123 10.02 -16.94 2.43
N ASP A 124 10.72 -15.93 1.95
CA ASP A 124 11.33 -15.89 0.60
C ASP A 124 10.34 -16.24 -0.52
N TYR A 125 9.14 -15.69 -0.44
CA TYR A 125 8.06 -15.95 -1.39
C TYR A 125 8.34 -15.29 -2.75
N HIS A 126 8.25 -16.10 -3.82
CA HIS A 126 8.46 -15.65 -5.20
C HIS A 126 7.22 -15.02 -5.83
N ASP A 127 7.40 -14.26 -6.93
CA ASP A 127 6.32 -13.59 -7.66
C ASP A 127 5.21 -14.53 -8.13
N LEU A 128 5.56 -15.76 -8.51
CA LEU A 128 4.61 -16.74 -9.04
C LEU A 128 3.89 -17.56 -7.96
N GLU A 129 4.21 -17.34 -6.68
CA GLU A 129 3.57 -18.11 -5.63
C GLU A 129 2.13 -17.65 -5.39
N ILE A 130 1.28 -18.66 -5.16
CA ILE A 130 -0.15 -18.45 -4.91
C ILE A 130 -0.35 -17.97 -3.46
N PRO A 131 -1.13 -16.90 -3.24
CA PRO A 131 -1.54 -16.45 -1.92
C PRO A 131 -2.13 -17.58 -1.08
N ASN A 132 -1.72 -17.67 0.19
CA ASN A 132 -2.15 -18.74 1.10
C ASN A 132 -2.47 -18.25 2.53
N ALA A 133 -2.67 -16.94 2.72
CA ALA A 133 -3.11 -16.39 3.99
C ALA A 133 -4.53 -16.87 4.34
N ARG A 134 -4.78 -17.03 5.64
CA ARG A 134 -6.07 -17.50 6.18
C ARG A 134 -6.81 -16.42 6.98
N ASP A 135 -6.11 -15.34 7.33
CA ASP A 135 -6.75 -14.18 7.96
C ASP A 135 -7.54 -13.35 6.94
N SER A 136 -8.54 -12.60 7.42
CA SER A 136 -9.47 -11.85 6.55
C SER A 136 -8.77 -10.78 5.72
N TYR A 137 -7.70 -10.17 6.22
CA TYR A 137 -6.94 -9.17 5.49
C TYR A 137 -6.12 -9.81 4.37
N GLY A 138 -5.27 -10.77 4.72
CA GLY A 138 -4.40 -11.43 3.75
C GLY A 138 -5.17 -12.15 2.65
N SER A 139 -6.25 -12.88 3.00
CA SER A 139 -7.10 -13.54 2.01
C SER A 139 -7.80 -12.55 1.10
N SER A 140 -8.40 -11.47 1.65
CA SER A 140 -9.07 -10.46 0.83
C SER A 140 -8.12 -9.71 -0.11
N LYS A 141 -6.88 -9.45 0.32
CA LYS A 141 -5.86 -8.85 -0.54
C LYS A 141 -5.41 -9.83 -1.63
N GLY A 142 -5.25 -11.11 -1.29
CA GLY A 142 -4.92 -12.16 -2.26
C GLY A 142 -6.03 -12.38 -3.30
N GLU A 143 -7.30 -12.39 -2.89
CA GLU A 143 -8.44 -12.41 -3.82
C GLU A 143 -8.50 -11.19 -4.75
N GLY A 144 -7.96 -10.06 -4.31
CA GLY A 144 -7.92 -8.83 -5.10
C GLY A 144 -6.74 -8.71 -6.04
N GLU A 145 -5.77 -9.63 -6.02
CA GLU A 145 -4.63 -9.61 -6.92
C GLU A 145 -5.04 -9.92 -8.37
N ILE A 146 -4.44 -9.19 -9.29
CA ILE A 146 -4.78 -9.25 -10.71
C ILE A 146 -3.53 -9.51 -11.52
N ASN A 147 -3.61 -10.53 -12.38
CA ASN A 147 -2.58 -10.84 -13.36
C ASN A 147 -3.18 -10.61 -14.76
N SER A 148 -3.24 -9.36 -15.19
CA SER A 148 -3.77 -8.96 -16.50
C SER A 148 -2.79 -8.04 -17.22
N LYS A 149 -3.01 -7.83 -18.53
CA LYS A 149 -2.20 -6.91 -19.36
C LYS A 149 -2.38 -5.43 -18.99
N ASP A 150 -3.43 -5.07 -18.26
CA ASP A 150 -3.79 -3.70 -17.95
C ASP A 150 -3.57 -3.34 -16.47
N THR A 151 -3.16 -4.32 -15.65
CA THR A 151 -2.84 -4.10 -14.23
C THR A 151 -1.43 -4.56 -13.88
N LEU A 152 -0.68 -3.67 -13.21
CA LEU A 152 0.55 -3.98 -12.49
C LEU A 152 0.21 -4.15 -11.01
N THR A 153 0.23 -5.39 -10.52
CA THR A 153 0.05 -5.72 -9.10
C THR A 153 1.41 -5.79 -8.41
N ILE A 154 1.60 -4.97 -7.39
CA ILE A 154 2.84 -4.89 -6.62
C ILE A 154 2.61 -5.49 -5.23
N ARG A 155 3.20 -6.65 -4.95
CA ARG A 155 3.31 -7.21 -3.61
C ARG A 155 4.47 -6.56 -2.88
N SER A 156 4.20 -5.85 -1.82
CA SER A 156 5.24 -5.24 -0.99
C SER A 156 4.72 -4.97 0.41
N SER A 157 5.58 -5.10 1.39
CA SER A 157 5.37 -4.47 2.69
C SER A 157 5.93 -3.06 2.64
N MET A 158 5.20 -2.10 3.18
CA MET A 158 5.63 -0.71 3.15
C MET A 158 5.65 -0.07 4.53
N ILE A 159 6.62 0.80 4.74
CA ILE A 159 6.74 1.60 5.95
C ILE A 159 6.86 3.07 5.61
N GLY A 160 6.12 3.93 6.31
CA GLY A 160 6.16 5.38 6.09
C GLY A 160 5.37 6.14 7.12
N ARG A 161 5.49 7.48 7.07
CA ARG A 161 4.68 8.38 7.88
C ARG A 161 3.23 8.38 7.40
N GLU A 162 2.32 8.60 8.32
CA GLU A 162 0.91 8.81 8.02
C GLU A 162 0.53 10.28 8.23
N ILE A 163 -0.26 10.83 7.32
CA ILE A 163 -0.82 12.18 7.49
C ILE A 163 -2.10 12.17 8.33
N ARG A 164 -2.77 11.00 8.40
CA ARG A 164 -3.95 10.75 9.25
C ARG A 164 -3.73 9.47 10.06
N ASN A 165 -4.61 9.21 10.99
CA ASN A 165 -4.76 8.00 11.83
C ASN A 165 -3.55 7.64 12.71
N LYS A 166 -2.32 7.71 12.22
CA LYS A 166 -1.07 7.42 12.95
C LYS A 166 -1.08 6.06 13.66
N THR A 167 -1.52 5.01 12.97
CA THR A 167 -1.73 3.67 13.52
C THR A 167 -0.76 2.62 13.00
N GLU A 168 -0.10 2.89 11.84
CA GLU A 168 0.81 1.94 11.24
C GLU A 168 2.16 1.87 11.98
N LEU A 169 3.00 0.90 11.61
CA LEU A 169 4.20 0.51 12.37
C LEU A 169 5.11 1.70 12.74
N LEU A 170 5.43 2.58 11.80
CA LEU A 170 6.34 3.69 12.07
C LEU A 170 5.75 4.67 13.09
N GLU A 171 4.49 5.04 12.92
CA GLU A 171 3.81 5.96 13.85
C GLU A 171 3.62 5.31 15.23
N TRP A 172 3.34 3.99 15.28
CA TRP A 172 3.28 3.25 16.52
C TRP A 172 4.64 3.26 17.24
N VAL A 173 5.76 3.04 16.55
CA VAL A 173 7.10 3.12 17.17
C VAL A 173 7.35 4.53 17.70
N ILE A 174 7.05 5.57 16.92
CA ILE A 174 7.25 6.98 17.33
C ILE A 174 6.40 7.32 18.57
N SER A 175 5.18 6.82 18.65
CA SER A 175 4.28 7.07 19.80
C SER A 175 4.76 6.43 21.11
N ASN A 176 5.67 5.44 21.03
CA ASN A 176 6.25 4.78 22.19
C ASN A 176 7.58 5.42 22.66
N LYS A 177 7.86 6.66 22.28
CA LYS A 177 9.04 7.40 22.74
C LYS A 177 9.14 7.41 24.28
N ASN A 178 10.36 7.12 24.81
CA ASN A 178 10.68 7.01 26.23
C ASN A 178 9.94 5.87 26.96
N LEU A 179 9.36 4.91 26.25
CA LEU A 179 8.66 3.77 26.83
C LEU A 179 9.45 2.47 26.65
N LYS A 180 8.97 1.41 27.29
CA LYS A 180 9.46 0.04 27.09
C LYS A 180 8.49 -0.72 26.21
N ILE A 181 9.00 -1.40 25.16
CA ILE A 181 8.20 -2.21 24.25
C ILE A 181 8.89 -3.53 23.90
N ASN A 182 8.12 -4.50 23.42
CA ASN A 182 8.64 -5.73 22.87
C ASN A 182 8.88 -5.59 21.35
N GLY A 183 9.99 -6.15 20.86
CA GLY A 183 10.30 -6.28 19.45
C GLY A 183 10.42 -7.76 19.06
N PHE A 184 9.58 -8.23 18.15
CA PHE A 184 9.59 -9.62 17.69
C PHE A 184 10.83 -9.93 16.85
N ASP A 185 11.71 -10.78 17.37
CA ASP A 185 12.97 -11.16 16.72
C ASP A 185 12.77 -12.19 15.58
N ARG A 186 11.72 -13.00 15.67
CA ARG A 186 11.39 -14.03 14.68
C ARG A 186 10.28 -13.60 13.69
N ALA A 187 9.83 -12.35 13.76
CA ALA A 187 8.93 -11.78 12.77
C ALA A 187 9.75 -11.07 11.68
N ILE A 188 9.92 -11.73 10.55
CA ILE A 188 10.79 -11.27 9.47
C ILE A 188 10.01 -10.37 8.49
N TYR A 189 10.62 -9.26 8.13
CA TYR A 189 10.09 -8.19 7.30
C TYR A 189 11.08 -7.89 6.16
N SER A 190 10.60 -7.68 4.95
CA SER A 190 11.41 -7.30 3.79
C SER A 190 10.85 -6.08 3.04
N GLY A 191 10.19 -5.20 3.77
CA GLY A 191 9.48 -4.06 3.17
C GLY A 191 10.39 -2.91 2.79
N VAL A 192 9.85 -2.02 1.96
CA VAL A 192 10.49 -0.80 1.50
C VAL A 192 9.80 0.43 2.11
N THR A 193 10.43 1.61 2.00
CA THR A 193 9.77 2.84 2.42
C THR A 193 8.77 3.33 1.37
N THR A 194 7.67 3.95 1.82
CA THR A 194 6.70 4.56 0.90
C THR A 194 7.33 5.65 0.02
N LEU A 195 8.36 6.33 0.52
CA LEU A 195 9.12 7.33 -0.24
C LEU A 195 9.89 6.69 -1.40
N TRP A 196 10.61 5.60 -1.15
CA TRP A 196 11.33 4.88 -2.19
C TRP A 196 10.38 4.31 -3.24
N MET A 197 9.31 3.63 -2.79
CA MET A 197 8.29 3.07 -3.68
C MET A 197 7.66 4.13 -4.56
N SER A 198 7.38 5.33 -4.03
CA SER A 198 6.76 6.39 -4.82
C SER A 198 7.65 6.90 -5.96
N ASN A 199 8.96 6.97 -5.74
CA ASN A 199 9.92 7.36 -6.78
C ASN A 199 10.05 6.28 -7.85
N ILE A 200 10.16 5.01 -7.44
CA ILE A 200 10.18 3.88 -8.38
C ILE A 200 8.91 3.83 -9.23
N LEU A 201 7.77 4.12 -8.65
CA LEU A 201 6.50 4.11 -9.39
C LEU A 201 6.45 5.18 -10.48
N VAL A 202 6.97 6.38 -10.21
CA VAL A 202 7.12 7.44 -11.22
C VAL A 202 8.01 6.95 -12.37
N GLU A 203 9.12 6.29 -12.05
CA GLU A 203 10.04 5.73 -13.03
C GLU A 203 9.37 4.63 -13.86
N ILE A 204 8.68 3.69 -13.22
CA ILE A 204 7.92 2.64 -13.90
C ILE A 204 6.93 3.24 -14.91
N ILE A 205 6.13 4.21 -14.50
CA ILE A 205 5.12 4.81 -15.40
C ILE A 205 5.77 5.55 -16.58
N LYS A 206 6.91 6.21 -16.36
CA LYS A 206 7.58 7.01 -17.41
C LYS A 206 8.42 6.17 -18.38
N ILE A 207 9.06 5.12 -17.87
CA ILE A 207 10.09 4.38 -18.63
C ILE A 207 9.62 2.99 -19.01
N HIS A 208 8.75 2.37 -18.19
CA HIS A 208 8.29 0.99 -18.34
C HIS A 208 6.77 0.88 -18.36
N PRO A 209 6.05 1.63 -19.23
CA PRO A 209 4.59 1.62 -19.28
C PRO A 209 4.02 0.26 -19.72
N GLU A 210 4.85 -0.63 -20.28
CA GLU A 210 4.48 -1.99 -20.70
C GLU A 210 4.36 -2.96 -19.51
N LEU A 211 4.94 -2.65 -18.34
CA LEU A 211 4.92 -3.56 -17.20
C LEU A 211 3.49 -3.86 -16.74
N ASN A 212 3.24 -5.15 -16.56
CA ASN A 212 1.95 -5.68 -16.10
C ASN A 212 2.14 -7.03 -15.42
N GLY A 213 1.08 -7.54 -14.78
CA GLY A 213 1.13 -8.77 -14.01
C GLY A 213 1.53 -8.56 -12.56
N ILE A 214 2.01 -9.60 -11.88
CA ILE A 214 2.31 -9.59 -10.44
C ILE A 214 3.81 -9.58 -10.21
N TYR A 215 4.29 -8.61 -9.41
CA TYR A 215 5.69 -8.47 -9.03
C TYR A 215 5.84 -8.29 -7.53
N ASN A 216 6.85 -8.93 -6.97
CA ASN A 216 7.31 -8.65 -5.62
C ASN A 216 8.30 -7.48 -5.64
N ILE A 217 8.12 -6.51 -4.75
CA ILE A 217 9.10 -5.46 -4.51
C ILE A 217 9.49 -5.49 -3.03
N SER A 218 10.74 -5.83 -2.77
CA SER A 218 11.25 -6.04 -1.42
C SER A 218 12.66 -5.49 -1.21
N SER A 219 13.03 -5.33 0.06
CA SER A 219 14.38 -5.06 0.51
C SER A 219 14.99 -6.32 1.14
N LYS A 220 16.22 -6.20 1.65
CA LYS A 220 16.82 -7.23 2.49
C LYS A 220 15.93 -7.50 3.71
N SER A 221 15.76 -8.77 4.02
CA SER A 221 15.00 -9.21 5.19
C SER A 221 15.61 -8.72 6.49
N ILE A 222 14.76 -8.29 7.41
CA ILE A 222 15.13 -7.80 8.74
C ILE A 222 14.08 -8.26 9.76
N SER A 223 14.47 -8.52 11.00
CA SER A 223 13.50 -8.78 12.06
C SER A 223 12.74 -7.52 12.46
N LYS A 224 11.52 -7.67 12.98
CA LYS A 224 10.78 -6.52 13.54
C LYS A 224 11.55 -5.90 14.72
N PHE A 225 12.26 -6.69 15.51
CA PHE A 225 13.13 -6.22 16.58
C PHE A 225 14.22 -5.28 16.01
N ASP A 226 14.97 -5.73 15.02
CA ASP A 226 16.05 -4.91 14.43
C ASP A 226 15.52 -3.68 13.70
N LEU A 227 14.37 -3.80 13.01
CA LEU A 227 13.73 -2.67 12.35
C LEU A 227 13.33 -1.59 13.37
N ILE A 228 12.72 -1.98 14.50
CA ILE A 228 12.33 -1.04 15.56
C ILE A 228 13.58 -0.39 16.19
N ASN A 229 14.66 -1.15 16.41
CA ASN A 229 15.93 -0.60 16.89
C ASN A 229 16.51 0.44 15.93
N LYS A 230 16.47 0.19 14.62
CA LYS A 230 16.90 1.18 13.62
C LYS A 230 16.04 2.45 13.68
N ILE A 231 14.73 2.31 13.75
CA ILE A 231 13.81 3.45 13.87
C ILE A 231 14.11 4.23 15.15
N ASN A 232 14.25 3.54 16.29
CA ASN A 232 14.60 4.14 17.59
C ASN A 232 15.89 4.98 17.50
N TYR A 233 16.92 4.42 16.88
CA TYR A 233 18.21 5.09 16.70
C TYR A 233 18.10 6.35 15.84
N TYR A 234 17.53 6.23 14.62
CA TYR A 234 17.46 7.34 13.68
C TYR A 234 16.51 8.47 14.11
N PHE A 235 15.43 8.13 14.79
CA PHE A 235 14.46 9.11 15.30
C PHE A 235 14.77 9.61 16.72
N LYS A 236 15.82 9.07 17.37
CA LYS A 236 16.25 9.43 18.74
C LYS A 236 15.10 9.32 19.74
N LEU A 237 14.43 8.16 19.75
CA LEU A 237 13.19 7.97 20.51
C LEU A 237 13.41 7.55 21.96
N ASN A 238 14.61 7.07 22.30
CA ASN A 238 14.95 6.59 23.65
C ASN A 238 13.98 5.49 24.16
N ILE A 239 13.67 4.51 23.31
CA ILE A 239 12.80 3.38 23.62
C ILE A 239 13.65 2.25 24.18
N ASP A 240 13.22 1.64 25.31
CA ASP A 240 13.77 0.37 25.81
C ASP A 240 13.09 -0.79 25.06
N ILE A 241 13.85 -1.46 24.15
CA ILE A 241 13.30 -2.49 23.28
C ILE A 241 13.74 -3.85 23.77
N VAL A 242 12.79 -4.65 24.27
CA VAL A 242 13.02 -6.00 24.73
C VAL A 242 12.82 -6.99 23.58
N LYS A 243 13.80 -7.86 23.39
CA LYS A 243 13.71 -8.94 22.39
C LYS A 243 12.64 -9.95 22.79
N ASP A 244 11.70 -10.20 21.88
CA ASP A 244 10.60 -11.14 22.06
C ASP A 244 10.66 -12.25 20.99
N THR A 245 10.77 -13.50 21.42
CA THR A 245 10.84 -14.70 20.57
C THR A 245 9.55 -15.51 20.56
N SER A 246 8.50 -15.03 21.23
CA SER A 246 7.22 -15.75 21.40
C SER A 246 6.41 -15.85 20.09
N TYR A 247 6.61 -14.91 19.16
CA TYR A 247 5.94 -14.89 17.87
C TYR A 247 6.91 -15.09 16.73
N SER A 248 6.57 -16.01 15.82
CA SER A 248 7.37 -16.32 14.62
C SER A 248 6.50 -16.19 13.36
N SER A 249 6.99 -15.43 12.38
CA SER A 249 6.38 -15.31 11.05
C SER A 249 7.43 -14.82 10.07
N ASN A 250 7.59 -15.48 8.96
CA ASN A 250 8.49 -15.02 7.90
C ASN A 250 7.69 -14.78 6.62
N LYS A 251 7.38 -13.52 6.35
CA LYS A 251 6.66 -13.08 5.16
C LYS A 251 7.59 -12.37 4.16
N SER A 252 8.91 -12.61 4.26
CA SER A 252 9.85 -12.02 3.31
C SER A 252 9.52 -12.41 1.88
N LEU A 253 9.65 -11.44 0.98
CA LEU A 253 9.43 -11.60 -0.45
C LEU A 253 10.77 -11.69 -1.17
N ASN A 254 10.80 -12.46 -2.24
CA ASN A 254 11.90 -12.54 -3.20
C ASN A 254 11.50 -11.76 -4.46
N SER A 255 12.31 -10.74 -4.79
CA SER A 255 12.16 -9.92 -6.01
C SER A 255 13.13 -10.47 -7.05
N SER A 256 12.74 -11.52 -7.73
CA SER A 256 13.60 -12.27 -8.65
C SER A 256 13.39 -11.93 -10.13
N ARG A 257 12.45 -11.04 -10.43
CA ARG A 257 12.18 -10.53 -11.79
C ARG A 257 12.80 -9.17 -12.02
#